data_961db7ba63cdee550b8f3870b5ee5340
#
_entry.id   961db7ba63cdee550b8f3870b5ee5340
#
_cell.length_a   1.000
_cell.length_b   1.000
_cell.length_c   1.000
_cell.angle_alpha   90.00
_cell.angle_beta   90.00
_cell.angle_gamma   90.00
#
_symmetry.space_group_name_H-M   'P 1'
#
loop_
_entity.id
_entity.type
_entity.pdbx_description
1 polymer ?
#
loop_
_entity_poly.entity_id
_entity_poly.type
_entity_poly.pdbx_seq_one_letter_code
_entity_poly.pdbx_strand_id
1 'polypeptide(L)'
;MKKVKLGEILSLKKGKKATVLAEQTTLSQRYIQIDDLRNNNNLKFTESLNMTEALPDDILIAWDGANAGTVGYGLSGAVGSTITVLKKNERYKEKIISDYLGVFLESKSQYLRDHSTGATIPHLNKNILLDLQLELLGIEEQENIICILNTIKRLITKRKFQLDELNL
;
A
#
# COMPACT_ATOMS: atom_id res chain seq x y z
N MET A 1 -7.27 -23.89 -9.05
CA MET A 1 -6.77 -22.51 -9.14
C MET A 1 -5.30 -22.51 -8.78
N LYS A 2 -4.50 -21.72 -9.49
CA LYS A 2 -3.04 -21.66 -9.26
C LYS A 2 -2.75 -20.64 -8.17
N LYS A 3 -2.04 -21.07 -7.11
CA LYS A 3 -1.51 -20.17 -6.07
C LYS A 3 -0.05 -19.84 -6.35
N VAL A 4 0.35 -18.61 -6.13
CA VAL A 4 1.71 -18.10 -6.33
C VAL A 4 2.15 -17.38 -5.07
N LYS A 5 3.39 -17.61 -4.61
CA LYS A 5 3.94 -16.89 -3.47
C LYS A 5 4.24 -15.44 -3.84
N LEU A 6 4.03 -14.51 -2.92
CA LEU A 6 4.37 -13.10 -3.14
C LEU A 6 5.86 -12.91 -3.44
N GLY A 7 6.74 -13.78 -2.93
CA GLY A 7 8.16 -13.76 -3.25
C GLY A 7 8.50 -14.02 -4.72
N GLU A 8 7.60 -14.69 -5.47
CA GLU A 8 7.74 -14.86 -6.92
C GLU A 8 7.21 -13.64 -7.70
N ILE A 9 6.24 -12.91 -7.11
CA ILE A 9 5.53 -11.80 -7.73
C ILE A 9 6.25 -10.48 -7.52
N LEU A 10 6.83 -10.26 -6.33
CA LEU A 10 7.25 -8.95 -5.84
C LEU A 10 8.74 -8.84 -5.60
N SER A 11 9.27 -7.67 -5.91
CA SER A 11 10.51 -7.15 -5.37
C SER A 11 10.22 -6.01 -4.37
N LEU A 12 11.03 -5.92 -3.32
CA LEU A 12 10.85 -4.96 -2.23
C LEU A 12 11.92 -3.87 -2.29
N LYS A 13 11.51 -2.61 -2.17
CA LYS A 13 12.42 -1.47 -2.11
C LYS A 13 12.02 -0.55 -0.97
N LYS A 14 12.88 -0.43 0.05
CA LYS A 14 12.62 0.44 1.21
C LYS A 14 12.67 1.92 0.81
N GLY A 15 11.75 2.71 1.34
CA GLY A 15 11.74 4.16 1.20
C GLY A 15 12.91 4.82 1.93
N LYS A 16 13.06 6.12 1.75
CA LYS A 16 14.17 6.90 2.30
C LYS A 16 13.69 8.08 3.12
N LYS A 17 14.47 8.44 4.14
CA LYS A 17 14.23 9.67 4.90
C LYS A 17 14.54 10.89 4.02
N ALA A 18 13.71 11.91 4.11
CA ALA A 18 13.86 13.15 3.37
C ALA A 18 13.50 14.35 4.24
N THR A 19 13.91 15.54 3.81
CA THR A 19 13.43 16.80 4.36
C THR A 19 12.01 17.03 3.86
N VAL A 20 11.07 17.24 4.77
CA VAL A 20 9.65 17.44 4.46
C VAL A 20 9.38 18.91 4.23
N LEU A 21 8.69 19.20 3.13
CA LEU A 21 8.11 20.51 2.81
C LEU A 21 6.59 20.42 2.90
N ALA A 22 5.96 21.40 3.54
CA ALA A 22 4.50 21.49 3.62
C ALA A 22 3.88 22.01 2.32
N GLU A 23 4.64 22.79 1.54
CA GLU A 23 4.20 23.40 0.29
C GLU A 23 5.00 22.85 -0.89
N GLN A 24 4.33 22.79 -2.03
CA GLN A 24 4.96 22.37 -3.30
C GLN A 24 5.81 23.52 -3.86
N THR A 25 7.03 23.20 -4.26
CA THR A 25 7.92 24.10 -5.02
C THR A 25 8.05 23.60 -6.46
N THR A 26 8.71 24.38 -7.32
CA THR A 26 8.98 23.99 -8.72
C THR A 26 9.90 22.78 -8.86
N LEU A 27 10.72 22.50 -7.84
CA LEU A 27 11.71 21.41 -7.84
C LEU A 27 11.27 20.23 -6.95
N SER A 28 10.21 20.40 -6.17
CA SER A 28 9.77 19.37 -5.23
C SER A 28 8.92 18.30 -5.90
N GLN A 29 9.02 17.09 -5.37
CA GLN A 29 8.15 15.97 -5.68
C GLN A 29 7.30 15.62 -4.44
N ARG A 30 6.16 14.94 -4.66
CA ARG A 30 5.33 14.42 -3.56
C ARG A 30 6.17 13.51 -2.67
N TYR A 31 6.02 13.65 -1.35
CA TYR A 31 6.67 12.79 -0.37
C TYR A 31 5.61 12.01 0.42
N ILE A 32 5.54 10.70 0.17
CA ILE A 32 4.54 9.79 0.74
C ILE A 32 5.00 9.33 2.11
N GLN A 33 4.17 9.56 3.12
CA GLN A 33 4.33 9.08 4.49
C GLN A 33 3.17 8.14 4.88
N ILE A 34 3.21 7.58 6.09
CA ILE A 34 2.24 6.56 6.52
C ILE A 34 0.79 7.06 6.44
N ASP A 35 0.54 8.32 6.76
CA ASP A 35 -0.80 8.91 6.71
C ASP A 35 -1.39 8.87 5.31
N ASP A 36 -0.56 9.07 4.28
CA ASP A 36 -0.96 9.04 2.88
C ASP A 36 -1.45 7.65 2.41
N LEU A 37 -1.05 6.58 3.11
CA LEU A 37 -1.57 5.24 2.82
C LEU A 37 -3.06 5.08 3.17
N ARG A 38 -3.60 5.97 3.98
CA ARG A 38 -5.01 5.97 4.41
C ARG A 38 -5.86 7.02 3.72
N ASN A 39 -5.29 8.17 3.47
CA ASN A 39 -5.97 9.28 2.80
C ASN A 39 -4.95 10.28 2.23
N ASN A 40 -5.39 11.08 1.27
CA ASN A 40 -4.57 12.10 0.61
C ASN A 40 -4.87 13.53 1.10
N ASN A 41 -5.32 13.71 2.33
CA ASN A 41 -5.82 15.01 2.80
C ASN A 41 -4.70 15.99 3.16
N ASN A 42 -3.48 15.52 3.40
CA ASN A 42 -2.36 16.36 3.82
C ASN A 42 -1.11 16.01 3.02
N LEU A 43 -1.02 16.51 1.79
CA LEU A 43 0.11 16.25 0.90
C LEU A 43 1.39 16.91 1.45
N LYS A 44 2.47 16.16 1.37
CA LYS A 44 3.82 16.60 1.73
C LYS A 44 4.72 16.48 0.51
N PHE A 45 5.77 17.28 0.50
CA PHE A 45 6.70 17.36 -0.62
C PHE A 45 8.15 17.25 -0.14
N THR A 46 9.06 17.01 -1.06
CA THR A 46 10.51 17.01 -0.81
C THR A 46 11.28 17.38 -2.06
N GLU A 47 12.40 18.06 -1.87
CA GLU A 47 13.43 18.30 -2.89
C GLU A 47 14.63 17.35 -2.75
N SER A 48 14.56 16.40 -1.81
CA SER A 48 15.63 15.42 -1.62
C SER A 48 15.83 14.58 -2.87
N LEU A 49 17.09 14.41 -3.26
CA LEU A 49 17.48 13.64 -4.44
C LEU A 49 17.62 12.14 -4.13
N ASN A 50 17.64 11.32 -5.19
CA ASN A 50 17.86 9.88 -5.09
C ASN A 50 16.89 9.14 -4.17
N MET A 51 15.64 9.58 -4.16
CA MET A 51 14.58 8.96 -3.39
C MET A 51 14.18 7.60 -3.97
N THR A 52 13.57 6.77 -3.14
CA THR A 52 12.82 5.60 -3.61
C THR A 52 11.47 6.09 -4.10
N GLU A 53 11.16 5.85 -5.36
CA GLU A 53 9.92 6.29 -6.00
C GLU A 53 8.92 5.15 -6.09
N ALA A 54 7.66 5.46 -5.80
CA ALA A 54 6.51 4.65 -6.12
C ALA A 54 5.84 5.14 -7.40
N LEU A 55 5.44 4.20 -8.23
CA LEU A 55 4.57 4.41 -9.40
C LEU A 55 3.13 4.02 -9.04
N PRO A 56 2.10 4.46 -9.79
CA PRO A 56 0.70 4.13 -9.50
C PRO A 56 0.41 2.61 -9.44
N ASP A 57 1.20 1.81 -10.16
CA ASP A 57 1.07 0.34 -10.19
C ASP A 57 1.79 -0.37 -9.04
N ASP A 58 2.54 0.35 -8.24
CA ASP A 58 3.23 -0.20 -7.07
C ASP A 58 2.28 -0.28 -5.87
N ILE A 59 2.55 -1.22 -4.98
CA ILE A 59 1.89 -1.29 -3.67
C ILE A 59 2.84 -0.76 -2.61
N LEU A 60 2.31 0.03 -1.70
CA LEU A 60 3.05 0.57 -0.56
C LEU A 60 2.60 -0.14 0.72
N ILE A 61 3.54 -0.49 1.58
CA ILE A 61 3.22 -1.08 2.87
C ILE A 61 4.05 -0.41 3.97
N ALA A 62 3.38 0.03 5.04
CA ALA A 62 4.05 0.50 6.24
C ALA A 62 4.84 -0.67 6.85
N TRP A 63 6.16 -0.52 6.92
CA TRP A 63 7.05 -1.59 7.33
C TRP A 63 7.38 -1.55 8.81
N ASP A 64 7.53 -0.34 9.34
CA ASP A 64 8.00 -0.10 10.69
C ASP A 64 6.98 0.70 11.51
N GLY A 65 6.93 0.46 12.82
CA GLY A 65 6.18 1.23 13.80
C GLY A 65 4.75 0.75 14.04
N ALA A 66 3.99 1.51 14.80
CA ALA A 66 2.62 1.16 15.23
C ALA A 66 1.63 0.93 14.08
N ASN A 67 1.95 1.46 12.90
CA ASN A 67 1.14 1.31 11.70
C ASN A 67 1.63 0.18 10.76
N ALA A 68 2.60 -0.64 11.18
CA ALA A 68 3.11 -1.75 10.38
C ALA A 68 1.97 -2.60 9.80
N GLY A 69 2.05 -2.94 8.52
CA GLY A 69 0.99 -3.67 7.81
C GLY A 69 -0.09 -2.80 7.16
N THR A 70 -0.10 -1.48 7.36
CA THR A 70 -1.00 -0.59 6.60
C THR A 70 -0.58 -0.57 5.14
N VAL A 71 -1.53 -0.77 4.24
CA VAL A 71 -1.33 -0.88 2.78
C VAL A 71 -1.90 0.34 2.08
N GLY A 72 -1.21 0.83 1.06
CA GLY A 72 -1.68 1.85 0.12
C GLY A 72 -1.32 1.46 -1.32
N TYR A 73 -2.14 1.85 -2.28
CA TYR A 73 -1.92 1.63 -3.71
C TYR A 73 -2.54 2.77 -4.53
N GLY A 74 -2.19 2.86 -5.81
CA GLY A 74 -2.59 3.99 -6.65
C GLY A 74 -1.90 5.30 -6.29
N LEU A 75 -0.78 5.26 -5.57
CA LEU A 75 -0.01 6.42 -5.12
C LEU A 75 1.28 6.54 -5.93
N SER A 76 1.72 7.77 -6.19
CA SER A 76 2.99 8.03 -6.86
C SER A 76 3.77 9.15 -6.16
N GLY A 77 5.08 9.00 -6.09
CA GLY A 77 5.99 9.97 -5.49
C GLY A 77 7.15 9.33 -4.73
N ALA A 78 7.96 10.16 -4.10
CA ALA A 78 9.04 9.74 -3.21
C ALA A 78 8.48 9.11 -1.94
N VAL A 79 9.06 8.01 -1.48
CA VAL A 79 8.53 7.20 -0.38
C VAL A 79 9.38 7.32 0.87
N GLY A 80 8.73 7.57 2.00
CA GLY A 80 9.33 7.72 3.32
C GLY A 80 9.93 6.43 3.88
N SER A 81 10.91 6.56 4.77
CA SER A 81 11.76 5.46 5.27
C SER A 81 11.02 4.36 6.06
N THR A 82 9.82 4.64 6.55
CA THR A 82 8.98 3.68 7.28
C THR A 82 8.08 2.83 6.37
N ILE A 83 8.14 3.10 5.06
CA ILE A 83 7.33 2.43 4.04
C ILE A 83 8.25 1.63 3.11
N THR A 84 7.77 0.50 2.65
CA THR A 84 8.40 -0.30 1.60
C THR A 84 7.52 -0.32 0.36
N VAL A 85 8.14 -0.09 -0.79
CA VAL A 85 7.51 -0.21 -2.12
C VAL A 85 7.61 -1.66 -2.57
N LEU A 86 6.48 -2.24 -2.93
CA LEU A 86 6.35 -3.58 -3.48
C LEU A 86 6.10 -3.46 -4.97
N LYS A 87 7.10 -3.83 -5.77
CA LYS A 87 7.05 -3.76 -7.24
C LYS A 87 6.79 -5.13 -7.83
N LYS A 88 5.81 -5.21 -8.72
CA LYS A 88 5.56 -6.45 -9.48
C LYS A 88 6.73 -6.76 -10.40
N ASN A 89 7.19 -8.00 -10.40
CA ASN A 89 8.16 -8.49 -11.37
C ASN A 89 7.54 -8.47 -12.78
N GLU A 90 8.34 -8.24 -13.81
CA GLU A 90 7.89 -8.11 -15.21
C GLU A 90 6.95 -9.25 -15.64
N ARG A 91 7.24 -10.49 -15.23
CA ARG A 91 6.43 -11.67 -15.53
C ARG A 91 4.96 -11.56 -15.07
N TYR A 92 4.69 -10.74 -14.05
CA TYR A 92 3.38 -10.64 -13.40
C TYR A 92 2.67 -9.30 -13.61
N LYS A 93 3.31 -8.32 -14.27
CA LYS A 93 2.73 -7.00 -14.50
C LYS A 93 1.38 -7.07 -15.21
N GLU A 94 1.32 -7.86 -16.29
CA GLU A 94 0.10 -8.04 -17.09
C GLU A 94 -0.86 -9.11 -16.55
N LYS A 95 -0.49 -9.81 -15.47
CA LYS A 95 -1.27 -10.93 -14.91
C LYS A 95 -1.95 -10.60 -13.60
N ILE A 96 -1.51 -9.54 -12.93
CA ILE A 96 -2.01 -9.15 -11.62
C ILE A 96 -2.29 -7.66 -11.61
N ILE A 97 -3.55 -7.31 -11.42
CA ILE A 97 -4.00 -5.92 -11.25
C ILE A 97 -3.51 -5.42 -9.88
N SER A 98 -2.97 -4.22 -9.84
CA SER A 98 -2.41 -3.64 -8.60
C SER A 98 -3.46 -3.51 -7.50
N ASP A 99 -4.68 -3.08 -7.83
CA ASP A 99 -5.77 -2.98 -6.87
C ASP A 99 -6.16 -4.35 -6.28
N TYR A 100 -6.15 -5.43 -7.09
CA TYR A 100 -6.41 -6.78 -6.62
C TYR A 100 -5.34 -7.24 -5.61
N LEU A 101 -4.08 -6.99 -5.94
CA LEU A 101 -2.96 -7.27 -5.03
C LEU A 101 -3.03 -6.41 -3.77
N GLY A 102 -3.37 -5.13 -3.90
CA GLY A 102 -3.56 -4.20 -2.78
C GLY A 102 -4.64 -4.67 -1.82
N VAL A 103 -5.81 -5.02 -2.34
CA VAL A 103 -6.93 -5.55 -1.55
C VAL A 103 -6.55 -6.87 -0.86
N PHE A 104 -5.85 -7.76 -1.56
CA PHE A 104 -5.34 -8.99 -0.95
C PHE A 104 -4.42 -8.68 0.23
N LEU A 105 -3.45 -7.77 0.07
CA LEU A 105 -2.54 -7.37 1.14
C LEU A 105 -3.26 -6.67 2.30
N GLU A 106 -4.25 -5.81 2.01
CA GLU A 106 -5.12 -5.23 3.04
C GLU A 106 -5.78 -6.32 3.89
N SER A 107 -6.29 -7.39 3.26
CA SER A 107 -6.91 -8.52 3.97
C SER A 107 -5.92 -9.28 4.86
N LYS A 108 -4.63 -9.17 4.62
CA LYS A 108 -3.54 -9.79 5.39
C LYS A 108 -2.88 -8.86 6.41
N SER A 109 -3.27 -7.58 6.45
CA SER A 109 -2.65 -6.57 7.33
C SER A 109 -2.59 -7.00 8.79
N GLN A 110 -3.69 -7.55 9.33
CA GLN A 110 -3.71 -8.02 10.72
C GLN A 110 -2.78 -9.22 10.92
N TYR A 111 -2.83 -10.20 10.03
CA TYR A 111 -1.95 -11.36 10.08
C TYR A 111 -0.46 -10.94 10.04
N LEU A 112 -0.08 -10.03 9.15
CA LEU A 112 1.28 -9.52 9.05
C LEU A 112 1.71 -8.78 10.32
N ARG A 113 0.80 -8.03 10.94
CA ARG A 113 1.03 -7.31 12.19
C ARG A 113 1.25 -8.28 13.36
N ASP A 114 0.44 -9.31 13.46
CA ASP A 114 0.52 -10.32 14.53
C ASP A 114 1.81 -11.13 14.46
N HIS A 115 2.41 -11.23 13.27
CA HIS A 115 3.69 -11.90 13.01
C HIS A 115 4.87 -10.94 12.83
N SER A 116 4.70 -9.67 13.22
CA SER A 116 5.79 -8.70 13.21
C SER A 116 6.82 -9.01 14.30
N THR A 117 8.04 -8.53 14.11
CA THR A 117 9.15 -8.66 15.05
C THR A 117 9.42 -7.33 15.74
N GLY A 118 10.08 -7.36 16.91
CA GLY A 118 10.42 -6.14 17.66
C GLY A 118 9.41 -5.82 18.79
N ALA A 119 9.89 -5.85 20.04
CA ALA A 119 9.05 -5.64 21.22
C ALA A 119 8.60 -4.17 21.38
N THR A 120 9.44 -3.23 21.00
CA THR A 120 9.17 -1.78 21.18
C THR A 120 8.66 -1.12 19.89
N ILE A 121 9.27 -1.47 18.76
CA ILE A 121 8.90 -0.96 17.44
C ILE A 121 8.63 -2.18 16.55
N PRO A 122 7.37 -2.45 16.21
CA PRO A 122 7.04 -3.56 15.31
C PRO A 122 7.69 -3.38 13.93
N HIS A 123 8.26 -4.46 13.40
CA HIS A 123 8.79 -4.52 12.03
C HIS A 123 8.14 -5.69 11.32
N LEU A 124 7.67 -5.48 10.10
CA LEU A 124 7.14 -6.58 9.30
C LEU A 124 8.20 -7.64 9.02
N ASN A 125 7.82 -8.88 9.13
CA ASN A 125 8.68 -10.00 8.79
C ASN A 125 8.63 -10.25 7.27
N LYS A 126 9.78 -10.00 6.61
CA LYS A 126 9.91 -10.17 5.16
C LYS A 126 9.55 -11.58 4.69
N ASN A 127 9.97 -12.61 5.42
CA ASN A 127 9.72 -13.99 5.02
C ASN A 127 8.23 -14.32 5.10
N ILE A 128 7.56 -13.86 6.16
CA ILE A 128 6.11 -14.02 6.32
C ILE A 128 5.35 -13.34 5.17
N LEU A 129 5.74 -12.11 4.80
CA LEU A 129 5.13 -11.41 3.67
C LEU A 129 5.34 -12.19 2.35
N LEU A 130 6.58 -12.59 2.07
CA LEU A 130 6.92 -13.25 0.80
C LEU A 130 6.37 -14.69 0.69
N ASP A 131 6.06 -15.33 1.80
CA ASP A 131 5.43 -16.66 1.84
C ASP A 131 3.90 -16.64 1.66
N LEU A 132 3.27 -15.46 1.75
CA LEU A 132 1.84 -15.33 1.45
C LEU A 132 1.55 -15.82 0.04
N GLN A 133 0.45 -16.55 -0.11
CA GLN A 133 0.01 -17.13 -1.38
C GLN A 133 -1.18 -16.36 -1.93
N LEU A 134 -1.01 -15.79 -3.12
CA LEU A 134 -2.07 -15.14 -3.89
C LEU A 134 -2.67 -16.13 -4.89
N GLU A 135 -3.98 -16.16 -5.02
CA GLU A 135 -4.64 -16.89 -6.12
C GLU A 135 -4.47 -16.10 -7.42
N LEU A 136 -3.88 -16.76 -8.43
CA LEU A 136 -3.69 -16.17 -9.74
C LEU A 136 -4.96 -16.42 -10.58
N LEU A 137 -5.92 -15.51 -10.42
CA LEU A 137 -7.19 -15.48 -11.17
C LEU A 137 -6.98 -14.87 -12.56
N GLY A 138 -7.94 -15.07 -13.47
CA GLY A 138 -8.01 -14.33 -14.73
C GLY A 138 -8.22 -12.83 -14.48
N ILE A 139 -7.80 -11.97 -15.42
CA ILE A 139 -7.92 -10.51 -15.29
C ILE A 139 -9.38 -10.10 -15.07
N GLU A 140 -10.32 -10.66 -15.82
CA GLU A 140 -11.75 -10.38 -15.67
C GLU A 140 -12.28 -10.73 -14.27
N GLU A 141 -11.83 -11.84 -13.69
CA GLU A 141 -12.20 -12.23 -12.33
C GLU A 141 -11.63 -11.26 -11.29
N GLN A 142 -10.37 -10.80 -11.47
CA GLN A 142 -9.75 -9.80 -10.62
C GLN A 142 -10.51 -8.47 -10.69
N GLU A 143 -10.88 -8.00 -11.89
CA GLU A 143 -11.68 -6.77 -12.12
C GLU A 143 -13.05 -6.87 -11.43
N ASN A 144 -13.73 -8.00 -11.55
CA ASN A 144 -15.00 -8.23 -10.89
C ASN A 144 -14.90 -8.16 -9.37
N ILE A 145 -13.86 -8.76 -8.77
CA ILE A 145 -13.61 -8.69 -7.32
C ILE A 145 -13.36 -7.23 -6.90
N ILE A 146 -12.52 -6.51 -7.62
CA ILE A 146 -12.22 -5.11 -7.33
C ILE A 146 -13.50 -4.27 -7.41
N CYS A 147 -14.29 -4.43 -8.45
CA CYS A 147 -15.55 -3.70 -8.66
C CYS A 147 -16.53 -3.91 -7.50
N ILE A 148 -16.74 -5.16 -7.08
CA ILE A 148 -17.61 -5.50 -5.95
C ILE A 148 -17.10 -4.86 -4.66
N LEU A 149 -15.81 -5.00 -4.34
CA LEU A 149 -15.23 -4.48 -3.11
C LEU A 149 -15.24 -2.95 -3.07
N ASN A 150 -14.96 -2.28 -4.17
CA ASN A 150 -15.04 -0.82 -4.27
C ASN A 150 -16.48 -0.32 -4.10
N THR A 151 -17.46 -1.05 -4.62
CA THR A 151 -18.88 -0.75 -4.42
C THR A 151 -19.26 -0.87 -2.96
N ILE A 152 -18.85 -1.94 -2.29
CA ILE A 152 -19.09 -2.14 -0.84
C ILE A 152 -18.43 -1.04 -0.02
N LYS A 153 -17.13 -0.74 -0.27
CA LYS A 153 -16.40 0.34 0.43
C LYS A 153 -17.14 1.68 0.28
N ARG A 154 -17.60 2.02 -0.92
CA ARG A 154 -18.37 3.24 -1.20
C ARG A 154 -19.70 3.28 -0.42
N LEU A 155 -20.42 2.18 -0.36
CA LEU A 155 -21.68 2.08 0.38
C LEU A 155 -21.46 2.24 1.88
N ILE A 156 -20.41 1.63 2.44
CA ILE A 156 -20.03 1.78 3.84
C ILE A 156 -19.69 3.24 4.16
N THR A 157 -18.89 3.90 3.33
CA THR A 157 -18.52 5.31 3.52
C THR A 157 -19.76 6.21 3.48
N LYS A 158 -20.64 6.00 2.48
CA LYS A 158 -21.90 6.76 2.38
C LYS A 158 -22.78 6.56 3.62
N ARG A 159 -22.85 5.33 4.13
CA ARG A 159 -23.66 5.03 5.32
C ARG A 159 -23.09 5.66 6.59
N LYS A 160 -21.77 5.64 6.75
CA LYS A 160 -21.12 6.34 7.86
C LYS A 160 -21.43 7.82 7.85
N PHE A 161 -21.26 8.46 6.70
CA PHE A 161 -21.58 9.89 6.54
C PHE A 161 -23.04 10.21 6.92
N GLN A 162 -24.00 9.39 6.46
CA GLN A 162 -25.42 9.54 6.83
C GLN A 162 -25.67 9.40 8.34
N LEU A 163 -24.94 8.50 9.01
CA LEU A 163 -25.06 8.31 10.46
C LEU A 163 -24.48 9.51 11.22
N ASP A 164 -23.37 10.05 10.76
CA ASP A 164 -22.75 11.22 11.36
C ASP A 164 -23.67 12.46 11.24
N GLU A 165 -24.34 12.62 10.09
CA GLU A 165 -25.34 13.70 9.91
C GLU A 165 -26.57 13.54 10.82
N LEU A 166 -26.99 12.32 11.14
CA LEU A 166 -28.13 12.07 12.03
C LEU A 166 -27.81 12.25 13.51
N ASN A 167 -26.55 12.23 13.88
CA ASN A 167 -26.08 12.44 15.27
C ASN A 167 -25.73 13.90 15.58
N LEU A 168 -25.94 14.81 14.64
CA LEU A 168 -25.85 16.26 14.80
C LEU A 168 -27.22 16.85 15.11
#